data_6e071b279c9e04d9c1f55b824f25df57
#
_entry.id   6e071b279c9e04d9c1f55b824f25df57
#
_cell.length_a   1.000
_cell.length_b   1.000
_cell.length_c   1.000
_cell.angle_alpha   90.00
_cell.angle_beta   90.00
_cell.angle_gamma   90.00
#
_symmetry.space_group_name_H-M   'P 1'
#
loop_
_entity.id
_entity.type
_entity.pdbx_description
1 polymer ?
#
loop_
_entity_poly.entity_id
_entity_poly.type
_entity_poly.pdbx_seq_one_letter_code
_entity_poly.pdbx_strand_id
1 'polypeptide(L)'
;FTAKASSDDTRFGVSLCRSTDVKKYYSLIVNPEWANGRRKINFEQEGEGGKGFIEGADGYIFPRPADNVYNVDIYTDNSVVTMYINGVYGYTQRIYGTQKNCWSINCYNGQIEISNLSLTQY
;
A
#
# COMPACT_ATOMS: atom_id res chain seq x y z
N PHE A 1 -8.61 -4.25 -5.83
CA PHE A 1 -8.45 -5.68 -5.58
C PHE A 1 -8.87 -6.05 -4.17
N THR A 2 -9.07 -7.34 -3.97
CA THR A 2 -9.32 -7.90 -2.64
C THR A 2 -8.09 -8.71 -2.23
N ALA A 3 -7.60 -8.49 -1.02
CA ALA A 3 -6.49 -9.24 -0.44
C ALA A 3 -6.97 -9.97 0.81
N LYS A 4 -6.78 -11.28 0.85
CA LYS A 4 -7.00 -12.09 2.04
C LYS A 4 -5.65 -12.47 2.63
N ALA A 5 -5.35 -11.97 3.83
CA ALA A 5 -4.09 -12.22 4.50
C ALA A 5 -4.12 -13.55 5.25
N SER A 6 -2.99 -14.26 5.25
CA SER A 6 -2.87 -15.57 5.90
C SER A 6 -2.82 -15.49 7.42
N SER A 7 -2.49 -14.34 7.98
CA SER A 7 -2.43 -14.13 9.42
C SER A 7 -2.69 -12.67 9.79
N ASP A 8 -2.90 -12.44 11.08
CA ASP A 8 -3.10 -11.08 11.63
C ASP A 8 -1.86 -10.20 11.45
N ASP A 9 -0.68 -10.80 11.31
CA ASP A 9 0.60 -10.10 11.22
C ASP A 9 1.10 -9.91 9.78
N THR A 10 0.37 -10.36 8.78
CA THR A 10 0.78 -10.24 7.40
C THR A 10 0.90 -8.78 6.97
N ARG A 11 2.07 -8.42 6.41
CA ARG A 11 2.33 -7.12 5.82
C ARG A 11 2.23 -7.23 4.31
N PHE A 12 1.47 -6.35 3.72
CA PHE A 12 1.33 -6.29 2.27
C PHE A 12 1.08 -4.85 1.82
N GLY A 13 1.25 -4.61 0.55
CA GLY A 13 1.02 -3.27 0.03
C GLY A 13 1.13 -3.17 -1.47
N VAL A 14 1.11 -1.94 -1.94
CA VAL A 14 1.23 -1.60 -3.36
C VAL A 14 2.42 -0.67 -3.54
N SER A 15 3.23 -0.97 -4.54
CA SER A 15 4.38 -0.14 -4.91
C SER A 15 4.17 0.54 -6.25
N LEU A 16 4.60 1.79 -6.34
CA LEU A 16 4.54 2.62 -7.54
C LEU A 16 5.97 2.98 -7.95
N CYS A 17 6.35 2.62 -9.17
CA CYS A 17 7.73 2.81 -9.64
C CYS A 17 8.06 4.28 -9.86
N ARG A 18 9.25 4.69 -9.44
CA ARG A 18 9.84 6.00 -9.69
C ARG A 18 10.87 5.98 -10.81
N SER A 19 11.37 4.80 -11.17
CA SER A 19 12.35 4.64 -12.22
C SER A 19 11.94 3.52 -13.17
N THR A 20 12.36 3.61 -14.42
CA THR A 20 12.01 2.63 -15.45
C THR A 20 12.63 1.25 -15.21
N ASP A 21 13.73 1.19 -14.45
CA ASP A 21 14.41 -0.05 -14.09
C ASP A 21 13.89 -0.66 -12.77
N VAL A 22 12.83 -0.09 -12.21
CA VAL A 22 12.18 -0.54 -10.98
C VAL A 22 13.07 -0.48 -9.73
N LYS A 23 14.17 0.26 -9.78
CA LYS A 23 15.10 0.38 -8.64
C LYS A 23 14.64 1.37 -7.58
N LYS A 24 13.73 2.29 -7.94
CA LYS A 24 13.19 3.31 -7.03
C LYS A 24 11.68 3.27 -7.06
N TYR A 25 11.04 3.25 -5.90
CA TYR A 25 9.58 3.18 -5.83
C TYR A 25 9.06 3.75 -4.50
N TYR A 26 7.78 4.07 -4.53
CA TYR A 26 7.00 4.35 -3.32
C TYR A 26 6.18 3.12 -2.97
N SER A 27 6.00 2.87 -1.69
CA SER A 27 5.14 1.79 -1.22
C SER A 27 4.12 2.30 -0.21
N LEU A 28 2.87 1.89 -0.40
CA LEU A 28 1.81 2.05 0.58
C LEU A 28 1.59 0.67 1.19
N ILE A 29 1.93 0.54 2.47
CA ILE A 29 2.01 -0.75 3.14
C ILE A 29 0.96 -0.83 4.24
N VAL A 30 0.18 -1.90 4.23
CA VAL A 30 -0.73 -2.24 5.32
C VAL A 30 0.06 -3.05 6.33
N ASN A 31 0.39 -2.43 7.45
CA ASN A 31 1.21 -3.00 8.52
C ASN A 31 0.35 -3.39 9.73
N PRO A 32 0.73 -4.44 10.47
CA PRO A 32 0.18 -4.64 11.79
C PRO A 32 0.60 -3.50 12.72
N GLU A 33 -0.31 -3.03 13.53
CA GLU A 33 -0.02 -2.06 14.58
C GLU A 33 0.15 -2.79 15.91
N TRP A 34 1.08 -2.33 16.73
CA TRP A 34 1.47 -2.98 17.98
C TRP A 34 0.35 -3.09 19.00
N ALA A 35 -0.64 -2.20 18.95
CA ALA A 35 -1.69 -2.14 19.95
C ALA A 35 -3.00 -2.73 19.44
N ASN A 36 -3.38 -3.90 19.97
CA ASN A 36 -4.77 -4.35 20.00
C ASN A 36 -5.47 -4.60 18.66
N GLY A 37 -4.82 -5.33 17.75
CA GLY A 37 -5.49 -5.77 16.53
C GLY A 37 -5.80 -4.67 15.55
N ARG A 38 -5.02 -3.59 15.57
CA ARG A 38 -5.13 -2.51 14.60
C ARG A 38 -4.17 -2.69 13.45
N ARG A 39 -4.46 -2.03 12.35
CA ARG A 39 -3.60 -1.92 11.18
C ARG A 39 -3.23 -0.47 10.94
N LYS A 40 -2.16 -0.28 10.21
CA LYS A 40 -1.65 1.05 9.87
C LYS A 40 -1.24 1.08 8.39
N ILE A 41 -1.66 2.13 7.68
CA ILE A 41 -1.15 2.38 6.34
C ILE A 41 0.13 3.20 6.48
N ASN A 42 1.27 2.63 6.07
CA ASN A 42 2.54 3.33 6.05
C ASN A 42 2.92 3.69 4.61
N PHE A 43 3.55 4.84 4.46
CA PHE A 43 4.11 5.29 3.19
C PHE A 43 5.62 5.28 3.29
N GLU A 44 6.27 4.56 2.37
CA GLU A 44 7.71 4.41 2.36
C GLU A 44 8.28 4.77 0.98
N GLN A 45 9.48 5.33 1.00
CA GLN A 45 10.28 5.56 -0.20
C GLN A 45 11.36 4.49 -0.22
N GLU A 46 11.22 3.54 -1.14
CA GLU A 46 12.03 2.33 -1.16
C GLU A 46 12.88 2.23 -2.43
N GLY A 47 13.75 1.22 -2.43
CA GLY A 47 14.66 0.94 -3.52
C GLY A 47 15.97 1.69 -3.40
N GLU A 48 16.69 1.83 -4.50
CA GLU A 48 18.00 2.48 -4.56
C GLU A 48 17.89 3.96 -4.17
N GLY A 49 18.65 4.36 -3.15
CA GLY A 49 18.58 5.72 -2.60
C GLY A 49 17.31 6.01 -1.79
N GLY A 50 16.49 4.99 -1.55
CA GLY A 50 15.30 5.13 -0.73
C GLY A 50 15.63 5.36 0.73
N LYS A 51 14.75 6.08 1.42
CA LYS A 51 14.92 6.44 2.84
C LYS A 51 14.07 5.58 3.76
N GLY A 52 13.34 4.58 3.22
CA GLY A 52 12.36 3.83 3.97
C GLY A 52 11.23 4.74 4.45
N PHE A 53 11.01 4.78 5.74
CA PHE A 53 9.98 5.63 6.33
C PHE A 53 10.26 7.12 6.04
N ILE A 54 9.23 7.82 5.58
CA ILE A 54 9.30 9.26 5.32
C ILE A 54 8.74 10.00 6.55
N GLU A 55 9.57 10.83 7.17
CA GLU A 55 9.15 11.65 8.30
C GLU A 55 7.99 12.56 7.90
N GLY A 56 6.97 12.62 8.75
CA GLY A 56 5.76 13.41 8.49
C GLY A 56 4.72 12.71 7.60
N ALA A 57 5.05 11.53 7.05
CA ALA A 57 4.11 10.71 6.30
C ALA A 57 3.49 9.64 7.20
N ASP A 58 2.98 10.06 8.36
CA ASP A 58 2.40 9.16 9.34
C ASP A 58 1.21 8.41 8.75
N GLY A 59 1.22 7.11 8.98
CA GLY A 59 0.18 6.25 8.48
C GLY A 59 -1.14 6.42 9.22
N TYR A 60 -2.20 6.06 8.54
CA TYR A 60 -3.53 6.02 9.12
C TYR A 60 -3.74 4.69 9.87
N ILE A 61 -4.24 4.77 11.11
CA ILE A 61 -4.51 3.60 11.95
C ILE A 61 -5.99 3.24 11.85
N PHE A 62 -6.28 1.97 11.62
CA PHE A 62 -7.65 1.47 11.49
C PHE A 62 -7.81 0.08 12.11
N PRO A 63 -9.05 -0.32 12.48
CA PRO A 63 -9.29 -1.65 13.03
C PRO A 63 -8.96 -2.75 12.01
N ARG A 64 -8.28 -3.80 12.43
CA ARG A 64 -8.05 -4.97 11.59
C ARG A 64 -9.40 -5.64 11.27
N PRO A 65 -9.69 -5.96 10.01
CA PRO A 65 -10.85 -6.76 9.68
C PRO A 65 -10.76 -8.14 10.35
N ALA A 66 -11.85 -8.59 10.96
CA ALA A 66 -11.85 -9.85 11.72
C ALA A 66 -11.51 -11.07 10.86
N ASP A 67 -11.85 -11.04 9.58
CA ASP A 67 -11.59 -12.09 8.61
C ASP A 67 -10.27 -11.92 7.84
N ASN A 68 -9.49 -10.89 8.12
CA ASN A 68 -8.28 -10.52 7.40
C ASN A 68 -8.49 -10.31 5.89
N VAL A 69 -9.68 -9.90 5.51
CA VAL A 69 -10.01 -9.56 4.12
C VAL A 69 -10.02 -8.05 3.95
N TYR A 70 -9.25 -7.58 2.97
CA TYR A 70 -9.06 -6.16 2.69
C TYR A 70 -9.50 -5.87 1.26
N ASN A 71 -10.46 -4.98 1.09
CA ASN A 71 -10.78 -4.41 -0.22
C ASN A 71 -9.92 -3.17 -0.40
N VAL A 72 -9.04 -3.19 -1.39
CA VAL A 72 -8.05 -2.14 -1.60
C VAL A 72 -8.34 -1.43 -2.92
N ASP A 73 -8.54 -0.13 -2.85
CA ASP A 73 -8.67 0.74 -4.00
C ASP A 73 -7.53 1.76 -3.99
N ILE A 74 -6.85 1.90 -5.12
CA ILE A 74 -5.76 2.86 -5.28
C ILE A 74 -6.06 3.75 -6.46
N TYR A 75 -5.98 5.04 -6.22
CA TYR A 75 -6.16 6.08 -7.24
C TYR A 75 -4.89 6.89 -7.32
N THR A 76 -4.41 7.09 -8.54
CA THR A 76 -3.27 7.98 -8.81
C THR A 76 -3.69 9.05 -9.80
N ASP A 77 -3.32 10.28 -9.52
CA ASP A 77 -3.51 11.43 -10.39
C ASP A 77 -2.29 12.32 -10.30
N ASN A 78 -1.47 12.30 -11.37
CA ASN A 78 -0.20 13.05 -11.44
C ASN A 78 0.68 12.83 -10.21
N SER A 79 0.65 13.76 -9.26
CA SER A 79 1.51 13.77 -8.08
C SER A 79 0.79 13.38 -6.79
N VAL A 80 -0.35 12.72 -6.89
CA VAL A 80 -1.15 12.31 -5.72
C VAL A 80 -1.53 10.85 -5.84
N VAL A 81 -1.36 10.12 -4.74
CA VAL A 81 -1.89 8.75 -4.58
C VAL A 81 -2.85 8.72 -3.41
N THR A 82 -3.96 8.03 -3.58
CA THR A 82 -4.91 7.76 -2.50
C THR A 82 -5.18 6.27 -2.43
N MET A 83 -5.05 5.70 -1.25
CA MET A 83 -5.41 4.31 -0.97
C MET A 83 -6.62 4.29 -0.04
N TYR A 84 -7.64 3.52 -0.43
CA TYR A 84 -8.78 3.24 0.43
C TYR A 84 -8.78 1.77 0.83
N ILE A 85 -9.01 1.54 2.11
CA ILE A 85 -9.21 0.19 2.66
C ILE A 85 -10.68 0.04 3.05
N ASN A 86 -11.32 -0.98 2.51
CA ASN A 86 -12.72 -1.33 2.78
C ASN A 86 -13.70 -0.18 2.54
N GLY A 87 -13.37 0.73 1.62
CA GLY A 87 -14.20 1.86 1.26
C GLY A 87 -14.37 2.93 2.35
N VAL A 88 -13.69 2.77 3.49
CA VAL A 88 -13.87 3.63 4.68
C VAL A 88 -12.59 4.36 5.05
N TYR A 89 -11.45 3.66 5.05
CA TYR A 89 -10.21 4.20 5.55
C TYR A 89 -9.36 4.67 4.39
N GLY A 90 -9.21 5.99 4.24
CA GLY A 90 -8.47 6.61 3.16
C GLY A 90 -7.15 7.21 3.63
N TYR A 91 -6.12 7.09 2.78
CA TYR A 91 -4.81 7.70 2.98
C TYR A 91 -4.37 8.34 1.68
N THR A 92 -4.00 9.62 1.75
CA THR A 92 -3.56 10.38 0.57
C THR A 92 -2.16 10.92 0.81
N GLN A 93 -1.30 10.80 -0.22
CA GLN A 93 0.07 11.27 -0.15
C GLN A 93 0.52 11.86 -1.48
N ARG A 94 1.46 12.81 -1.41
CA ARG A 94 2.18 13.31 -2.59
C ARG A 94 3.21 12.30 -3.06
N ILE A 95 3.28 12.13 -4.38
CA ILE A 95 4.26 11.30 -5.06
C ILE A 95 4.88 12.08 -6.21
N TYR A 96 6.14 11.78 -6.53
CA TYR A 96 6.87 12.52 -7.55
C TYR A 96 7.60 11.56 -8.49
N GLY A 97 7.49 11.84 -9.80
CA GLY A 97 8.26 11.12 -10.81
C GLY A 97 7.86 9.66 -11.01
N THR A 98 6.62 9.31 -10.70
CA THR A 98 6.15 7.95 -10.92
C THR A 98 5.99 7.63 -12.40
N GLN A 99 6.30 6.39 -12.75
CA GLN A 99 6.16 5.87 -14.11
C GLN A 99 4.78 5.28 -14.33
N LYS A 100 4.19 5.56 -15.49
CA LYS A 100 2.90 4.97 -15.85
C LYS A 100 3.03 3.46 -16.01
N ASN A 101 2.00 2.75 -15.59
CA ASN A 101 1.88 1.30 -15.75
C ASN A 101 3.01 0.50 -15.08
N CYS A 102 3.68 1.09 -14.12
CA CYS A 102 4.71 0.41 -13.34
C CYS A 102 4.31 0.39 -11.87
N TRP A 103 3.72 -0.72 -11.48
CA TRP A 103 3.24 -0.95 -10.11
C TRP A 103 3.28 -2.43 -9.78
N SER A 104 3.25 -2.74 -8.50
CA SER A 104 3.20 -4.13 -8.03
C SER A 104 2.40 -4.24 -6.74
N ILE A 105 1.89 -5.44 -6.49
CA ILE A 105 1.33 -5.82 -5.19
C ILE A 105 2.37 -6.70 -4.52
N ASN A 106 2.72 -6.35 -3.29
CA ASN A 106 3.80 -7.02 -2.55
C ASN A 106 3.30 -7.61 -1.25
N CYS A 107 3.84 -8.78 -0.90
CA CYS A 107 3.64 -9.40 0.40
C CYS A 107 5.00 -9.53 1.07
N TYR A 108 5.15 -8.94 2.26
CA TYR A 108 6.45 -8.86 2.94
C TYR A 108 6.67 -10.02 3.91
N ASN A 109 5.60 -10.63 4.39
CA ASN A 109 5.65 -11.83 5.24
C ASN A 109 4.32 -12.57 5.16
N GLY A 110 4.36 -13.88 5.36
CA GLY A 110 3.16 -14.69 5.19
C GLY A 110 2.73 -14.77 3.73
N GLN A 111 1.43 -14.80 3.52
CA GLN A 111 0.83 -14.90 2.20
C GLN A 111 -0.40 -14.02 2.10
N ILE A 112 -0.70 -13.56 0.89
CA ILE A 112 -1.96 -12.93 0.55
C ILE A 112 -2.56 -13.63 -0.66
N GLU A 113 -3.88 -13.78 -0.65
CA GLU A 113 -4.65 -14.28 -1.79
C GLU A 113 -5.32 -13.08 -2.45
N ILE A 114 -5.01 -12.84 -3.72
CA ILE A 114 -5.54 -11.70 -4.47
C ILE A 114 -6.71 -12.15 -5.33
N SER A 115 -7.79 -11.38 -5.27
CA SER A 115 -8.96 -11.56 -6.13
C SER A 115 -9.52 -10.20 -6.56
N ASN A 116 -10.44 -10.22 -7.53
CA ASN A 116 -11.12 -9.02 -8.01
C ASN A 116 -10.16 -7.91 -8.46
N LEU A 117 -9.03 -8.29 -9.07
CA LEU A 117 -8.07 -7.32 -9.56
C LEU A 117 -8.58 -6.66 -10.83
N SER A 118 -8.68 -5.35 -10.82
CA SER A 118 -9.01 -4.57 -12.02
C SER A 118 -8.14 -3.33 -12.08
N LEU A 119 -7.85 -2.89 -13.30
CA LEU A 119 -7.10 -1.68 -13.58
C LEU A 119 -7.89 -0.84 -14.56
N THR A 120 -8.14 0.41 -14.20
CA THR A 120 -8.82 1.37 -15.07
C THR A 120 -7.90 2.56 -15.33
N GLN A 121 -7.76 2.93 -16.60
CA GLN A 121 -7.01 4.13 -17.01
C GLN A 121 -7.97 5.17 -17.58
N TYR A 122 -7.73 6.40 -17.23
CA TYR A 122 -8.48 7.54 -17.72
C TYR A 122 -7.66 8.35 -18.71
#